data_94be91b042069b405a04d491ffeb72eb
#
_entry.id   94be91b042069b405a04d491ffeb72eb
#
_cell.length_a   1.000
_cell.length_b   1.000
_cell.length_c   1.000
_cell.angle_alpha   90.00
_cell.angle_beta   90.00
_cell.angle_gamma   90.00
#
_symmetry.space_group_name_H-M   'P 1'
#
loop_
_entity.id
_entity.type
_entity.pdbx_description
1 polymer ?
#
loop_
_entity_poly.entity_id
_entity_poly.type
_entity_poly.pdbx_seq_one_letter_code
_entity_poly.pdbx_strand_id
1 'polypeptide(L)'
;MATQKLLLPYHFTHLDQKALDFVIDTFSRLENITVTVFNAYTPIPEIDTAATSVTGKLKGSLSYLSQKIKENETALNEVKDKLIEGGFAEKQVNCIFRPRKKDIAGEIIDLVASDHFDTIVLNRKHARVTRFFSGSISHKVIMSLKDVTICIVS
;
A
#
# COMPACT_ATOMS: atom_id res chain seq x y z
N MET A 1 16.77 14.29 -17.14
CA MET A 1 15.43 14.56 -16.61
C MET A 1 15.30 13.97 -15.21
N ALA A 2 14.64 14.68 -14.32
CA ALA A 2 14.37 14.15 -13.00
C ALA A 2 13.43 12.93 -13.11
N THR A 3 13.70 11.89 -12.32
CA THR A 3 12.86 10.71 -12.27
C THR A 3 11.60 11.02 -11.49
N GLN A 4 10.44 10.74 -12.06
CA GLN A 4 9.16 10.86 -11.37
C GLN A 4 8.96 9.67 -10.45
N LYS A 5 8.38 9.92 -9.28
CA LYS A 5 8.13 8.90 -8.28
C LYS A 5 6.62 8.70 -8.11
N LEU A 6 6.15 7.50 -8.40
CA LEU A 6 4.75 7.11 -8.27
C LEU A 6 4.57 6.17 -7.08
N LEU A 7 3.60 6.46 -6.23
CA LEU A 7 3.21 5.62 -5.11
C LEU A 7 1.93 4.86 -5.43
N LEU A 8 1.96 3.55 -5.28
CA LEU A 8 0.80 2.66 -5.44
C LEU A 8 0.53 1.94 -4.11
N PRO A 9 -0.33 2.50 -3.25
CA PRO A 9 -0.80 1.76 -2.07
C PRO A 9 -1.59 0.53 -2.52
N TYR A 10 -1.31 -0.62 -1.91
CA TYR A 10 -1.88 -1.90 -2.34
C TYR A 10 -2.33 -2.72 -1.13
N HIS A 11 -3.60 -3.11 -1.09
CA HIS A 11 -4.21 -3.83 0.03
C HIS A 11 -4.84 -5.16 -0.38
N PHE A 12 -4.43 -5.70 -1.54
CA PHE A 12 -4.82 -7.02 -2.03
C PHE A 12 -6.33 -7.17 -2.30
N THR A 13 -7.00 -6.09 -2.70
CA THR A 13 -8.38 -6.15 -3.14
C THR A 13 -8.45 -6.19 -4.67
N HIS A 14 -9.59 -6.60 -5.23
CA HIS A 14 -9.73 -6.59 -6.68
C HIS A 14 -9.74 -5.17 -7.27
N LEU A 15 -10.08 -4.15 -6.47
CA LEU A 15 -9.99 -2.76 -6.90
C LEU A 15 -8.54 -2.27 -6.95
N ASP A 16 -7.67 -2.83 -6.11
CA ASP A 16 -6.23 -2.59 -6.21
C ASP A 16 -5.67 -3.17 -7.51
N GLN A 17 -6.21 -4.30 -7.98
CA GLN A 17 -5.86 -4.86 -9.27
C GLN A 17 -6.17 -3.89 -10.42
N LYS A 18 -7.31 -3.19 -10.37
CA LYS A 18 -7.63 -2.16 -11.35
C LYS A 18 -6.66 -0.99 -11.33
N ALA A 19 -6.25 -0.57 -10.14
CA ALA A 19 -5.23 0.47 -9.99
C ALA A 19 -3.88 0.02 -10.55
N LEU A 20 -3.49 -1.23 -10.30
CA LEU A 20 -2.27 -1.83 -10.85
C LEU A 20 -2.31 -1.85 -12.38
N ASP A 21 -3.41 -2.31 -12.97
CA ASP A 21 -3.61 -2.36 -14.42
C ASP A 21 -3.51 -0.95 -15.03
N PHE A 22 -4.11 0.04 -14.39
CA PHE A 22 -3.99 1.44 -14.80
C PHE A 22 -2.53 1.92 -14.80
N VAL A 23 -1.77 1.61 -13.77
CA VAL A 23 -0.36 1.98 -13.68
C VAL A 23 0.45 1.33 -14.81
N ILE A 24 0.22 0.05 -15.07
CA ILE A 24 0.90 -0.67 -16.14
C ILE A 24 0.54 -0.06 -17.51
N ASP A 25 -0.74 0.12 -17.79
CA ASP A 25 -1.20 0.59 -19.09
C ASP A 25 -0.77 2.03 -19.38
N THR A 26 -0.67 2.85 -18.34
CA THR A 26 -0.40 4.29 -18.48
C THR A 26 1.09 4.62 -18.43
N PHE A 27 1.85 3.98 -17.54
CA PHE A 27 3.21 4.42 -17.18
C PHE A 27 4.33 3.45 -17.57
N SER A 28 4.01 2.21 -17.99
CA SER A 28 5.05 1.19 -18.21
C SER A 28 6.04 1.52 -19.34
N ARG A 29 5.67 2.43 -20.25
CA ARG A 29 6.52 2.85 -21.35
C ARG A 29 7.45 4.02 -21.01
N LEU A 30 7.29 4.59 -19.82
CA LEU A 30 8.11 5.71 -19.39
C LEU A 30 9.37 5.21 -18.71
N GLU A 31 10.52 5.67 -19.19
CA GLU A 31 11.83 5.27 -18.63
C GLU A 31 12.20 6.04 -17.37
N ASN A 32 11.68 7.27 -17.24
CA ASN A 32 12.03 8.19 -16.15
C ASN A 32 11.01 8.17 -15.01
N ILE A 33 10.43 7.01 -14.71
CA ILE A 33 9.48 6.83 -13.62
C ILE A 33 9.91 5.66 -12.73
N THR A 34 9.70 5.80 -11.44
CA THR A 34 9.81 4.70 -10.48
C THR A 34 8.46 4.49 -9.81
N VAL A 35 8.09 3.24 -9.62
CA VAL A 35 6.85 2.85 -8.95
C VAL A 35 7.20 2.20 -7.62
N THR A 36 6.64 2.73 -6.54
CA THR A 36 6.74 2.11 -5.22
C THR A 36 5.39 1.52 -4.84
N VAL A 37 5.34 0.21 -4.69
CA VAL A 37 4.16 -0.50 -4.17
C VAL A 37 4.26 -0.50 -2.65
N PHE A 38 3.21 -0.05 -1.98
CA PHE A 38 3.23 0.17 -0.54
C PHE A 38 2.09 -0.58 0.15
N ASN A 39 2.45 -1.37 1.16
CA ASN A 39 1.49 -1.96 2.09
C ASN A 39 1.92 -1.70 3.53
N ALA A 40 1.02 -1.13 4.31
CA ALA A 40 1.18 -0.97 5.75
C ALA A 40 0.26 -1.99 6.43
N TYR A 41 0.84 -3.05 6.98
CA TYR A 41 0.07 -4.14 7.58
C TYR A 41 -0.20 -3.88 9.07
N THR A 42 -1.28 -4.49 9.57
CA THR A 42 -1.60 -4.44 11.00
C THR A 42 -0.58 -5.30 11.76
N PRO A 43 0.19 -4.73 12.70
CA PRO A 43 1.18 -5.49 13.45
C PRO A 43 0.53 -6.50 14.39
N ILE A 44 1.28 -7.55 14.73
CA ILE A 44 0.85 -8.52 15.73
C ILE A 44 0.89 -7.82 17.08
N PRO A 45 -0.18 -7.93 17.90
CA PRO A 45 -0.18 -7.37 19.24
C PRO A 45 0.95 -7.96 20.08
N GLU A 46 1.68 -7.11 20.79
CA GLU A 46 2.62 -7.57 21.81
C GLU A 46 1.83 -8.17 22.97
N ILE A 47 2.00 -9.46 23.20
CA ILE A 47 1.39 -10.15 24.32
C ILE A 47 2.51 -10.54 25.27
N ASP A 48 2.33 -10.21 26.53
CA ASP A 48 3.24 -10.64 27.59
C ASP A 48 3.18 -12.16 27.71
N THR A 49 4.15 -12.84 27.12
CA THR A 49 4.26 -14.31 27.17
C THR A 49 4.63 -14.84 28.55
N ALA A 50 5.00 -13.96 29.50
CA ALA A 50 5.25 -14.33 30.89
C ALA A 50 3.96 -14.51 31.70
N ALA A 51 2.82 -14.06 31.20
CA ALA A 51 1.52 -14.37 31.79
C ALA A 51 1.20 -15.85 31.53
N THR A 52 1.10 -16.61 32.61
CA THR A 52 0.86 -18.06 32.60
C THR A 52 -0.49 -18.51 32.02
N SER A 53 -1.33 -17.57 31.59
CA SER A 53 -2.69 -17.79 31.07
C SER A 53 -2.83 -17.68 29.55
N VAL A 54 -1.73 -17.70 28.79
CA VAL A 54 -1.81 -17.70 27.33
C VAL A 54 -2.39 -19.05 26.88
N THR A 55 -3.67 -19.04 26.53
CA THR A 55 -4.37 -20.25 26.07
C THR A 55 -3.83 -20.69 24.69
N GLY A 56 -3.95 -21.98 24.37
CA GLY A 56 -3.57 -22.49 23.06
C GLY A 56 -4.27 -21.78 21.89
N LYS A 57 -5.49 -21.26 22.12
CA LYS A 57 -6.23 -20.45 21.14
C LYS A 57 -5.51 -19.16 20.81
N LEU A 58 -4.93 -18.47 21.80
CA LEU A 58 -4.21 -17.22 21.59
C LEU A 58 -2.93 -17.46 20.81
N LYS A 59 -2.18 -18.52 21.14
CA LYS A 59 -0.99 -18.91 20.39
C LYS A 59 -1.33 -19.27 18.94
N GLY A 60 -2.44 -19.97 18.70
CA GLY A 60 -2.93 -20.29 17.37
C GLY A 60 -3.29 -19.04 16.57
N SER A 61 -3.95 -18.05 17.21
CA SER A 61 -4.29 -16.77 16.60
C SER A 61 -3.04 -15.97 16.21
N LEU A 62 -2.02 -15.96 17.06
CA LEU A 62 -0.75 -15.29 16.78
C LEU A 62 0.00 -15.95 15.62
N SER A 63 0.02 -17.28 15.56
CA SER A 63 0.60 -18.03 14.44
C SER A 63 -0.13 -17.72 13.14
N TYR A 64 -1.46 -17.65 13.18
CA TYR A 64 -2.28 -17.30 12.02
C TYR A 64 -1.95 -15.90 11.51
N LEU A 65 -1.87 -14.91 12.40
CA LEU A 65 -1.53 -13.52 12.04
C LEU A 65 -0.12 -13.42 11.45
N SER A 66 0.84 -14.13 12.04
CA SER A 66 2.21 -14.17 11.52
C SER A 66 2.25 -14.78 10.11
N GLN A 67 1.52 -15.86 9.88
CA GLN A 67 1.41 -16.51 8.57
C GLN A 67 0.76 -15.56 7.56
N LYS A 68 -0.29 -14.84 7.96
CA LYS A 68 -0.99 -13.87 7.10
C LYS A 68 -0.08 -12.72 6.68
N ILE A 69 0.75 -12.22 7.58
CA ILE A 69 1.74 -11.17 7.26
C ILE A 69 2.72 -11.68 6.21
N LYS A 70 3.25 -12.90 6.36
CA LYS A 70 4.17 -13.50 5.38
C LYS A 70 3.52 -13.70 4.01
N GLU A 71 2.27 -14.15 4.00
CA GLU A 71 1.50 -14.29 2.76
C GLU A 71 1.31 -12.95 2.04
N ASN A 72 1.03 -11.90 2.80
CA ASN A 72 0.90 -10.55 2.25
C ASN A 72 2.22 -10.01 1.70
N GLU A 73 3.34 -10.26 2.37
CA GLU A 73 4.66 -9.89 1.87
C GLU A 73 4.97 -10.59 0.54
N THR A 74 4.70 -11.88 0.46
CA THR A 74 4.85 -12.67 -0.77
C THR A 74 3.94 -12.12 -1.86
N ALA A 75 2.69 -11.83 -1.54
CA ALA A 75 1.73 -11.27 -2.49
C ALA A 75 2.16 -9.88 -2.99
N LEU A 76 2.79 -9.07 -2.15
CA LEU A 76 3.33 -7.77 -2.56
C LEU A 76 4.48 -7.93 -3.55
N ASN A 77 5.35 -8.92 -3.34
CA ASN A 77 6.42 -9.24 -4.29
C ASN A 77 5.86 -9.75 -5.62
N GLU A 78 4.74 -10.47 -5.61
CA GLU A 78 4.04 -10.86 -6.84
C GLU A 78 3.50 -9.66 -7.61
N VAL A 79 3.06 -8.61 -6.91
CA VAL A 79 2.65 -7.35 -7.54
C VAL A 79 3.83 -6.69 -8.23
N LYS A 80 5.01 -6.69 -7.62
CA LYS A 80 6.25 -6.24 -8.25
C LYS A 80 6.52 -7.01 -9.54
N ASP A 81 6.40 -8.33 -9.51
CA ASP A 81 6.60 -9.18 -10.69
C ASP A 81 5.62 -8.84 -11.81
N LYS A 82 4.36 -8.57 -11.48
CA LYS A 82 3.36 -8.16 -12.46
C LYS A 82 3.69 -6.82 -13.11
N LEU A 83 4.23 -5.88 -12.37
CA LEU A 83 4.71 -4.60 -12.92
C LEU A 83 5.86 -4.83 -13.90
N ILE A 84 6.80 -5.68 -13.57
CA ILE A 84 7.94 -6.02 -14.44
C ILE A 84 7.44 -6.73 -15.69
N GLU A 85 6.57 -7.71 -15.57
CA GLU A 85 5.94 -8.39 -16.70
C GLU A 85 5.15 -7.43 -17.59
N GLY A 86 4.56 -6.40 -16.99
CA GLY A 86 3.80 -5.36 -17.69
C GLY A 86 4.64 -4.34 -18.44
N GLY A 87 5.96 -4.36 -18.28
CA GLY A 87 6.87 -3.52 -19.04
C GLY A 87 7.84 -2.64 -18.25
N PHE A 88 7.71 -2.58 -16.92
CA PHE A 88 8.66 -1.86 -16.09
C PHE A 88 9.99 -2.63 -15.97
N ALA A 89 11.10 -1.92 -15.94
CA ALA A 89 12.38 -2.54 -15.58
C ALA A 89 12.43 -2.83 -14.09
N GLU A 90 13.16 -3.85 -13.67
CA GLU A 90 13.28 -4.21 -12.26
C GLU A 90 13.74 -3.02 -11.39
N LYS A 91 14.67 -2.24 -11.87
CA LYS A 91 15.17 -1.04 -11.19
C LYS A 91 14.14 0.07 -11.00
N GLN A 92 13.04 0.03 -11.76
CA GLN A 92 11.96 1.01 -11.67
C GLN A 92 10.92 0.67 -10.62
N VAL A 93 10.95 -0.53 -10.04
CA VAL A 93 9.91 -1.02 -9.12
C VAL A 93 10.49 -1.28 -7.75
N ASN A 94 9.90 -0.65 -6.75
CA ASN A 94 10.25 -0.82 -5.33
C ASN A 94 9.02 -1.30 -4.55
N CYS A 95 9.26 -2.05 -3.49
CA CYS A 95 8.22 -2.46 -2.54
C CYS A 95 8.56 -1.94 -1.15
N ILE A 96 7.57 -1.38 -0.47
CA ILE A 96 7.66 -1.04 0.94
C ILE A 96 6.58 -1.82 1.68
N PHE A 97 6.99 -2.69 2.57
CA PHE A 97 6.12 -3.51 3.41
C PHE A 97 6.53 -3.31 4.87
N ARG A 98 5.65 -2.67 5.65
CA ARG A 98 5.98 -2.34 7.04
C ARG A 98 4.75 -2.31 7.94
N PRO A 99 4.92 -2.51 9.27
CA PRO A 99 3.81 -2.41 10.19
C PRO A 99 3.30 -0.96 10.29
N ARG A 100 1.98 -0.81 10.36
CA ARG A 100 1.37 0.50 10.53
C ARG A 100 1.37 0.93 12.00
N LYS A 101 1.61 2.21 12.20
CA LYS A 101 1.48 2.88 13.51
C LYS A 101 0.21 3.75 13.57
N LYS A 102 -0.27 4.16 12.40
CA LYS A 102 -1.44 5.02 12.19
C LYS A 102 -2.45 4.28 11.33
N ASP A 103 -3.54 4.94 10.97
CA ASP A 103 -4.42 4.41 9.93
C ASP A 103 -3.69 4.45 8.56
N ILE A 104 -4.25 3.77 7.58
CA ILE A 104 -3.63 3.63 6.26
C ILE A 104 -3.42 4.99 5.60
N ALA A 105 -4.40 5.91 5.72
CA ALA A 105 -4.26 7.26 5.18
C ALA A 105 -3.10 8.01 5.83
N GLY A 106 -2.96 7.93 7.14
CA GLY A 106 -1.84 8.52 7.87
C GLY A 106 -0.49 7.97 7.44
N GLU A 107 -0.40 6.66 7.20
CA GLU A 107 0.82 6.02 6.71
C GLU A 107 1.19 6.48 5.30
N ILE A 108 0.21 6.64 4.42
CA ILE A 108 0.43 7.17 3.08
C ILE A 108 0.94 8.62 3.14
N ILE A 109 0.30 9.45 3.95
CA ILE A 109 0.66 10.86 4.11
C ILE A 109 2.10 10.99 4.63
N ASP A 110 2.45 10.22 5.65
CA ASP A 110 3.80 10.23 6.22
C ASP A 110 4.86 9.76 5.21
N LEU A 111 4.56 8.74 4.44
CA LEU A 111 5.48 8.23 3.42
C LEU A 111 5.71 9.27 2.32
N VAL A 112 4.66 9.92 1.85
CA VAL A 112 4.77 10.97 0.83
C VAL A 112 5.57 12.16 1.37
N ALA A 113 5.37 12.53 2.63
CA ALA A 113 6.11 13.62 3.26
C ALA A 113 7.60 13.30 3.40
N SER A 114 7.96 12.05 3.71
CA SER A 114 9.37 11.64 3.91
C SER A 114 10.11 11.38 2.60
N ASP A 115 9.46 10.75 1.64
CA ASP A 115 10.13 10.24 0.42
C ASP A 115 9.84 11.06 -0.85
N HIS A 116 8.95 12.01 -0.78
CA HIS A 116 8.57 12.91 -1.89
C HIS A 116 8.14 12.17 -3.16
N PHE A 117 6.85 11.83 -3.23
CA PHE A 117 6.25 11.26 -4.43
C PHE A 117 5.57 12.34 -5.28
N ASP A 118 5.64 12.19 -6.59
CA ASP A 118 5.01 13.12 -7.55
C ASP A 118 3.57 12.73 -7.85
N THR A 119 3.27 11.44 -7.82
CA THR A 119 1.96 10.89 -8.17
C THR A 119 1.58 9.77 -7.21
N ILE A 120 0.31 9.75 -6.81
CA ILE A 120 -0.28 8.67 -6.02
C ILE A 120 -1.45 8.10 -6.80
N VAL A 121 -1.53 6.77 -6.89
CA VAL A 121 -2.65 6.08 -7.52
C VAL A 121 -3.44 5.34 -6.45
N LEU A 122 -4.69 5.74 -6.26
CA LEU A 122 -5.60 5.16 -5.28
C LEU A 122 -6.77 4.48 -6.00
N ASN A 123 -7.42 3.52 -5.36
CA ASN A 123 -8.64 2.94 -5.89
C ASN A 123 -9.88 3.56 -5.23
N ARG A 124 -11.03 3.39 -5.88
CA ARG A 124 -12.29 3.99 -5.43
C ARG A 124 -12.85 3.36 -4.15
N LYS A 125 -12.43 2.15 -3.78
CA LYS A 125 -12.92 1.52 -2.55
C LYS A 125 -12.60 2.39 -1.32
N HIS A 126 -11.46 3.05 -1.35
CA HIS A 126 -11.05 3.95 -0.30
C HIS A 126 -11.82 5.27 -0.35
N ALA A 127 -12.42 5.59 -1.50
CA ALA A 127 -13.32 6.73 -1.72
C ALA A 127 -14.78 6.35 -1.53
N ARG A 128 -15.09 5.08 -1.21
CA ARG A 128 -16.47 4.65 -1.02
C ARG A 128 -17.11 5.46 0.10
N VAL A 129 -17.98 6.32 -0.32
CA VAL A 129 -18.74 7.21 0.53
C VAL A 129 -19.63 6.36 1.42
N THR A 130 -19.14 6.01 2.57
CA THR A 130 -20.00 5.91 3.71
C THR A 130 -20.49 7.34 3.97
N ARG A 131 -21.65 7.51 4.56
CA ARG A 131 -22.33 8.81 4.81
C ARG A 131 -21.43 9.93 5.35
N PHE A 132 -20.16 9.66 5.57
CA PHE A 132 -19.16 10.58 6.09
C PHE A 132 -17.89 10.49 5.28
N PHE A 133 -17.68 11.45 4.40
CA PHE A 133 -16.45 11.61 3.63
C PHE A 133 -15.18 11.63 4.50
N SER A 134 -15.32 12.00 5.76
CA SER A 134 -14.21 12.13 6.70
C SER A 134 -13.49 10.84 7.04
N GLY A 135 -14.02 9.67 6.64
CA GLY A 135 -13.41 8.36 6.92
C GLY A 135 -12.70 7.72 5.73
N SER A 136 -12.81 8.25 4.51
CA SER A 136 -12.17 7.63 3.35
C SER A 136 -10.68 7.96 3.28
N ILE A 137 -9.88 6.98 2.88
CA ILE A 137 -8.43 7.15 2.71
C ILE A 137 -8.15 8.22 1.67
N SER A 138 -8.82 8.17 0.52
CA SER A 138 -8.61 9.14 -0.55
C SER A 138 -8.98 10.55 -0.13
N HIS A 139 -10.05 10.75 0.64
CA HIS A 139 -10.43 12.06 1.16
C HIS A 139 -9.32 12.65 2.05
N LYS A 140 -8.84 11.87 3.02
CA LYS A 140 -7.76 12.32 3.91
C LYS A 140 -6.49 12.66 3.15
N VAL A 141 -6.11 11.83 2.18
CA VAL A 141 -4.93 12.05 1.34
C VAL A 141 -5.08 13.33 0.53
N ILE A 142 -6.23 13.52 -0.15
CA ILE A 142 -6.50 14.73 -0.94
C ILE A 142 -6.43 16.00 -0.09
N MET A 143 -7.00 15.97 1.10
CA MET A 143 -7.03 17.15 1.98
C MET A 143 -5.68 17.47 2.62
N SER A 144 -4.82 16.49 2.77
CA SER A 144 -3.57 16.62 3.52
C SER A 144 -2.33 16.84 2.66
N LEU A 145 -2.37 16.44 1.38
CA LEU A 145 -1.20 16.51 0.50
C LEU A 145 -1.32 17.69 -0.48
N LYS A 146 -0.19 18.34 -0.69
CA LYS A 146 -0.02 19.41 -1.66
C LYS A 146 1.09 19.06 -2.65
N ASP A 147 1.03 19.62 -3.82
CA ASP A 147 2.06 19.44 -4.86
C ASP A 147 2.25 17.98 -5.30
N VAL A 148 1.16 17.20 -5.23
CA VAL A 148 1.11 15.79 -5.62
C VAL A 148 -0.07 15.56 -6.53
N THR A 149 0.13 14.82 -7.60
CA THR A 149 -0.97 14.38 -8.47
C THR A 149 -1.61 13.14 -7.85
N ILE A 150 -2.93 13.15 -7.71
CA ILE A 150 -3.68 12.03 -7.16
C ILE A 150 -4.60 11.47 -8.23
N CYS A 151 -4.39 10.20 -8.59
CA CYS A 151 -5.25 9.46 -9.51
C CYS A 151 -6.16 8.53 -8.71
N ILE A 152 -7.45 8.57 -8.98
CA ILE A 152 -8.42 7.66 -8.35
C ILE A 152 -8.98 6.76 -9.45
N VAL A 153 -8.68 5.47 -9.35
CA VAL A 153 -9.15 4.46 -10.29
C VAL A 153 -10.44 3.82 -9.75
N SER A 154 -11.47 3.82 -10.57
CA SER A 154 -12.76 3.25 -10.18
C SER A 154 -13.11 1.97 -10.91
#